data_31f283132daab2f613a1f197cd708cf0
#
_entry.id   31f283132daab2f613a1f197cd708cf0
#
_cell.length_a   1.000
_cell.length_b   1.000
_cell.length_c   1.000
_cell.angle_alpha   90.00
_cell.angle_beta   90.00
_cell.angle_gamma   90.00
#
_symmetry.space_group_name_H-M   'P 1'
#
loop_
_entity.id
_entity.type
_entity.pdbx_description
1 polymer ?
#
loop_
_entity_poly.entity_id
_entity_poly.type
_entity_poly.pdbx_seq_one_letter_code
_entity_poly.pdbx_strand_id
1 'polypeptide(L)'
;MVLSTVGSAENRDIIIKNLLDDQLAACIQTLSIDSHYVWQGEVCSDPEWLLIIKTRRDLYALVEEKIKNLHEYEIAQIVQVPIVDGFNPYLTWLNQSTLRGQ
;
A
#
# COMPACT_ATOMS: atom_id res chain seq x y z
N MET A 1 6.79 4.47 -3.69
CA MET A 1 6.08 3.60 -2.73
C MET A 1 4.63 4.02 -2.61
N VAL A 2 3.80 3.15 -2.09
CA VAL A 2 2.38 3.41 -1.94
C VAL A 2 2.02 3.30 -0.47
N LEU A 3 1.19 4.22 0.02
CA LEU A 3 0.65 4.18 1.37
C LEU A 3 -0.84 3.89 1.30
N SER A 4 -1.31 2.99 2.15
CA SER A 4 -2.72 2.69 2.32
C SER A 4 -3.01 2.37 3.77
N THR A 5 -4.26 2.50 4.18
CA THR A 5 -4.69 2.13 5.52
C THR A 5 -5.87 1.17 5.44
N VAL A 6 -5.94 0.26 6.40
CA VAL A 6 -7.04 -0.71 6.51
C VAL A 6 -7.52 -0.78 7.95
N GLY A 7 -8.78 -1.18 8.12
CA GLY A 7 -9.41 -1.22 9.45
C GLY A 7 -9.35 -2.56 10.14
N SER A 8 -8.90 -3.63 9.48
CA SER A 8 -8.83 -4.95 10.06
C SER A 8 -7.55 -5.68 9.69
N ALA A 9 -7.12 -6.60 10.55
CA ALA A 9 -5.98 -7.46 10.26
C ALA A 9 -6.26 -8.40 9.09
N GLU A 10 -7.51 -8.79 8.91
CA GLU A 10 -7.92 -9.66 7.81
C GLU A 10 -7.76 -8.97 6.47
N ASN A 11 -8.23 -7.74 6.35
CA ASN A 11 -8.10 -6.95 5.13
C ASN A 11 -6.62 -6.62 4.84
N ARG A 12 -5.85 -6.30 5.89
CA ARG A 12 -4.41 -6.11 5.78
C ARG A 12 -3.75 -7.33 5.14
N ASP A 13 -4.02 -8.52 5.66
CA ASP A 13 -3.35 -9.74 5.22
C ASP A 13 -3.74 -10.15 3.80
N ILE A 14 -5.01 -9.94 3.42
CA ILE A 14 -5.49 -10.20 2.07
C ILE A 14 -4.77 -9.30 1.06
N ILE A 15 -4.67 -8.02 1.36
CA ILE A 15 -4.01 -7.06 0.46
C ILE A 15 -2.52 -7.39 0.33
N ILE A 16 -1.85 -7.66 1.45
CA ILE A 16 -0.42 -8.02 1.45
C ILE A 16 -0.18 -9.25 0.58
N LYS A 17 -0.96 -10.32 0.80
CA LYS A 17 -0.79 -11.56 0.06
C LYS A 17 -0.96 -11.35 -1.44
N ASN A 18 -2.02 -10.66 -1.84
CA ASN A 18 -2.30 -10.46 -3.26
C ASN A 18 -1.23 -9.60 -3.95
N LEU A 19 -0.77 -8.53 -3.29
CA LEU A 19 0.25 -7.68 -3.89
C LEU A 19 1.60 -8.40 -4.04
N LEU A 20 1.99 -9.19 -3.05
CA LEU A 20 3.25 -9.92 -3.11
C LEU A 20 3.18 -11.10 -4.08
N ASP A 21 2.09 -11.86 -4.07
CA ASP A 21 1.92 -13.01 -4.97
C ASP A 21 1.92 -12.57 -6.44
N ASP A 22 1.33 -11.41 -6.74
CA ASP A 22 1.26 -10.89 -8.10
C ASP A 22 2.51 -10.07 -8.49
N GLN A 23 3.50 -10.01 -7.60
CA GLN A 23 4.74 -9.26 -7.82
C GLN A 23 4.50 -7.76 -8.10
N LEU A 24 3.43 -7.22 -7.54
CA LEU A 24 3.13 -5.79 -7.62
C LEU A 24 3.85 -4.99 -6.54
N ALA A 25 4.40 -5.66 -5.56
CA ALA A 25 5.21 -5.06 -4.51
C ALA A 25 6.37 -5.99 -4.15
N ALA A 26 7.50 -5.41 -3.80
CA ALA A 26 8.67 -6.16 -3.36
C ALA A 26 8.67 -6.41 -1.86
N CYS A 27 8.12 -5.47 -1.11
CA CYS A 27 8.11 -5.50 0.35
C CYS A 27 6.95 -4.67 0.85
N ILE A 28 6.27 -5.15 1.88
CA ILE A 28 5.20 -4.39 2.53
C ILE A 28 5.47 -4.40 4.03
N GLN A 29 5.58 -3.22 4.60
CA GLN A 29 5.76 -3.04 6.03
C GLN A 29 4.47 -2.50 6.62
N THR A 30 4.10 -2.93 7.81
CA THR A 30 2.87 -2.52 8.45
C THR A 30 3.12 -1.98 9.84
N LEU A 31 2.21 -1.11 10.26
CA LEU A 31 2.31 -0.41 11.52
C LEU A 31 0.90 -0.12 12.03
N SER A 32 0.68 -0.40 13.31
CA SER A 32 -0.59 -0.06 13.98
C SER A 32 -0.59 1.43 14.26
N ILE A 33 -1.66 2.11 13.87
CA ILE A 33 -1.79 3.57 14.02
C ILE A 33 -3.17 3.93 14.55
N ASP A 34 -3.29 5.17 15.01
CA ASP A 34 -4.59 5.81 15.28
C ASP A 34 -4.79 6.87 14.22
N SER A 35 -5.89 6.76 13.48
CA SER A 35 -6.24 7.73 12.44
C SER A 35 -7.30 8.69 12.95
N HIS A 36 -7.09 9.97 12.69
CA HIS A 36 -8.04 11.04 13.03
C HIS A 36 -8.41 11.73 11.72
N TYR A 37 -9.69 11.78 11.39
CA TYR A 37 -10.11 12.26 10.08
C TYR A 37 -11.51 12.86 10.13
N VAL A 38 -11.88 13.55 9.07
CA VAL A 38 -13.23 14.11 8.90
C VAL A 38 -14.00 13.22 7.94
N TRP A 39 -15.17 12.77 8.36
CA TRP A 39 -16.07 11.99 7.54
C TRP A 39 -17.49 12.53 7.68
N GLN A 40 -18.09 12.92 6.57
CA GLN A 40 -19.46 13.47 6.54
C GLN A 40 -19.68 14.59 7.56
N GLY A 41 -18.70 15.50 7.67
CA GLY A 41 -18.75 16.64 8.57
C GLY A 41 -18.40 16.33 10.02
N GLU A 42 -18.12 15.09 10.36
CA GLU A 42 -17.78 14.66 11.71
C GLU A 42 -16.30 14.36 11.85
N VAL A 43 -15.73 14.69 13.00
CA VAL A 43 -14.36 14.30 13.34
C VAL A 43 -14.41 12.89 13.92
N CYS A 44 -13.70 11.99 13.27
CA CYS A 44 -13.66 10.57 13.64
C CYS A 44 -12.25 10.16 14.06
N SER A 45 -12.17 9.12 14.87
CA SER A 45 -10.89 8.53 15.30
C SER A 45 -11.05 7.01 15.34
N ASP A 46 -10.18 6.31 14.64
CA ASP A 46 -10.21 4.84 14.57
C ASP A 46 -8.81 4.26 14.58
N PRO A 47 -8.63 3.09 15.23
CA PRO A 47 -7.40 2.32 15.06
C PRO A 47 -7.37 1.74 13.65
N GLU A 48 -6.20 1.81 13.02
CA GLU A 48 -6.00 1.27 11.68
C GLU A 48 -4.62 0.64 11.56
N TRP A 49 -4.40 -0.07 10.46
CA TRP A 49 -3.08 -0.53 10.04
C TRP A 49 -2.63 0.32 8.87
N LEU A 50 -1.43 0.86 8.95
CA LEU A 50 -0.79 1.53 7.83
C LEU A 50 0.04 0.51 7.06
N LEU A 51 -0.15 0.46 5.75
CA LEU A 51 0.65 -0.36 4.85
C LEU A 51 1.62 0.56 4.11
N ILE A 52 2.90 0.24 4.22
CA ILE A 52 3.97 0.93 3.50
C ILE A 52 4.46 -0.03 2.42
N ILE A 53 4.04 0.20 1.20
CA ILE A 53 4.19 -0.73 0.08
C ILE A 53 5.36 -0.28 -0.78
N LYS A 54 6.43 -1.07 -0.78
CA LYS A 54 7.62 -0.76 -1.57
C LYS A 54 7.47 -1.37 -2.96
N THR A 55 7.32 -0.51 -3.94
CA THR A 55 7.11 -0.90 -5.32
C THR A 55 7.65 0.16 -6.27
N ARG A 56 7.70 -0.19 -7.55
CA ARG A 56 8.15 0.74 -8.57
C ARG A 56 7.04 1.73 -8.92
N ARG A 57 7.47 2.90 -9.33
CA ARG A 57 6.58 3.99 -9.71
C ARG A 57 5.63 3.58 -10.85
N ASP A 58 6.12 2.84 -11.84
CA ASP A 58 5.34 2.44 -13.01
C ASP A 58 4.29 1.37 -12.71
N LEU A 59 4.30 0.78 -11.52
CA LEU A 59 3.30 -0.20 -11.12
C LEU A 59 2.14 0.40 -10.32
N TYR A 60 2.17 1.70 -10.06
CA TYR A 60 1.17 2.33 -9.19
C TYR A 60 -0.27 2.06 -9.63
N ALA A 61 -0.57 2.21 -10.91
CA ALA A 61 -1.94 2.01 -11.39
C ALA A 61 -2.45 0.60 -11.12
N LEU A 62 -1.59 -0.40 -11.27
CA LEU A 62 -1.95 -1.80 -10.98
C LEU A 62 -2.10 -2.04 -9.49
N VAL A 63 -1.25 -1.42 -8.67
CA VAL A 63 -1.35 -1.50 -7.20
C VAL A 63 -2.65 -0.87 -6.72
N GLU A 64 -2.97 0.33 -7.21
CA GLU A 64 -4.21 1.02 -6.86
C GLU A 64 -5.43 0.18 -7.19
N GLU A 65 -5.49 -0.38 -8.39
CA GLU A 65 -6.61 -1.21 -8.84
C GLU A 65 -6.76 -2.45 -7.97
N LYS A 66 -5.65 -3.11 -7.64
CA LYS A 66 -5.69 -4.31 -6.79
C LYS A 66 -6.18 -3.97 -5.39
N ILE A 67 -5.67 -2.91 -4.78
CA ILE A 67 -6.09 -2.51 -3.44
C ILE A 67 -7.56 -2.11 -3.44
N LYS A 68 -7.97 -1.32 -4.42
CA LYS A 68 -9.35 -0.86 -4.56
C LYS A 68 -10.33 -2.05 -4.61
N ASN A 69 -9.98 -3.10 -5.33
CA ASN A 69 -10.85 -4.27 -5.49
C ASN A 69 -10.92 -5.15 -4.24
N LEU A 70 -9.91 -5.09 -3.37
CA LEU A 70 -9.82 -5.91 -2.16
C LEU A 70 -10.20 -5.16 -0.88
N HIS A 71 -10.22 -3.83 -0.93
CA HIS A 71 -10.41 -2.99 0.24
C HIS A 71 -11.84 -3.06 0.77
N GLU A 72 -11.98 -3.07 2.09
CA GLU A 72 -13.28 -3.08 2.76
C GLU A 72 -13.96 -1.72 2.77
N TYR A 73 -13.18 -0.62 2.64
CA TYR A 73 -13.75 0.72 2.61
C TYR A 73 -14.21 1.09 1.21
N GLU A 74 -15.31 1.84 1.13
CA GLU A 74 -15.76 2.40 -0.13
C GLU A 74 -14.77 3.43 -0.68
N ILE A 75 -14.25 4.29 0.19
CA ILE A 75 -13.25 5.28 -0.16
C ILE A 75 -11.98 4.98 0.63
N ALA A 76 -11.05 4.29 -0.01
CA ALA A 76 -9.78 3.90 0.60
C ALA A 76 -8.71 4.96 0.40
N GLN A 77 -7.82 5.11 1.39
CA GLN A 77 -6.61 5.88 1.20
C GLN A 77 -5.64 5.05 0.38
N ILE A 78 -5.29 5.52 -0.81
CA ILE A 78 -4.29 4.91 -1.66
C ILE A 78 -3.53 6.06 -2.31
N VAL A 79 -2.29 6.27 -1.87
CA VAL A 79 -1.48 7.39 -2.38
C VAL A 79 -0.08 6.92 -2.72
N GLN A 80 0.50 7.53 -3.75
CA GLN A 80 1.87 7.26 -4.14
C GLN A 80 2.79 8.32 -3.55
N VAL A 81 3.90 7.86 -3.00
CA VAL A 81 4.97 8.73 -2.50
C VAL A 81 6.25 8.33 -3.24
N PRO A 82 6.94 9.28 -3.91
CA PRO A 82 8.13 8.93 -4.66
C PRO A 82 9.29 8.57 -3.72
N ILE A 83 10.06 7.57 -4.12
CA ILE A 83 11.35 7.27 -3.50
C ILE A 83 12.39 8.00 -4.35
N VAL A 84 12.83 9.16 -3.89
CA VAL A 84 13.70 10.03 -4.70
C VAL A 84 15.14 9.54 -4.75
N ASP A 85 15.57 8.79 -3.75
CA ASP A 85 16.91 8.22 -3.68
C ASP A 85 16.93 7.09 -2.65
N GLY A 86 17.97 6.26 -2.71
CA GLY A 86 18.11 5.16 -1.78
C GLY A 86 19.41 4.40 -2.01
N PHE A 87 19.64 3.41 -1.16
CA PHE A 87 20.79 2.52 -1.27
C PHE A 87 20.67 1.68 -2.55
N ASN A 88 21.62 1.81 -3.47
CA ASN A 88 21.52 1.20 -4.79
C ASN A 88 21.25 -0.31 -4.77
N PRO A 89 21.92 -1.13 -3.95
CA PRO A 89 21.60 -2.56 -3.89
C PRO A 89 20.16 -2.83 -3.50
N TYR A 90 19.59 -2.02 -2.60
CA TYR A 90 18.19 -2.16 -2.20
C TYR A 90 17.24 -1.80 -3.35
N LEU A 91 17.52 -0.69 -4.03
CA LEU A 91 16.67 -0.26 -5.16
C LEU A 91 16.73 -1.26 -6.31
N THR A 92 17.90 -1.85 -6.57
CA THR A 92 18.05 -2.91 -7.56
C THR A 92 17.23 -4.13 -7.18
N TRP A 93 17.31 -4.54 -5.92
CA TRP A 93 16.51 -5.67 -5.41
C TRP A 93 15.00 -5.40 -5.57
N LEU A 94 14.56 -4.19 -5.24
CA LEU A 94 13.17 -3.79 -5.37
C LEU A 94 12.68 -3.91 -6.81
N ASN A 95 13.49 -3.42 -7.76
CA ASN A 95 13.15 -3.50 -9.17
C ASN A 95 13.11 -4.93 -9.69
N GLN A 96 14.05 -5.78 -9.23
CA GLN A 96 14.12 -7.18 -9.66
C GLN A 96 13.02 -8.05 -9.05
N SER A 97 12.48 -7.63 -7.91
CA SER A 97 11.48 -8.40 -7.17
C SER A 97 10.04 -8.03 -7.53
N THR A 98 9.86 -7.13 -8.47
CA THR A 98 8.54 -6.70 -8.93
C THR A 98 8.34 -7.03 -10.40
N LEU A 99 7.05 -7.12 -10.80
CA LEU A 99 6.66 -7.39 -12.17
C LEU A 99 7.31 -6.39 -13.11
N ARG A 100 7.86 -6.88 -14.22
CA ARG A 100 8.42 -5.99 -15.23
C ARG A 100 7.29 -5.26 -15.95
N GLY A 101 7.49 -3.99 -16.19
CA GLY A 101 6.55 -3.19 -16.95
C GLY A 101 6.29 -3.79 -18.33
N GLN A 102 5.05 -3.88 -18.70
CA GLN A 102 4.63 -4.46 -19.97
C GLN A 102 4.43 -3.40 -21.04
#